data_dcfaa69d6f0ac66f6cf3117cb579da00
#
_entry.id   dcfaa69d6f0ac66f6cf3117cb579da00
#
_cell.length_a   1.000
_cell.length_b   1.000
_cell.length_c   1.000
_cell.angle_alpha   90.00
_cell.angle_beta   90.00
_cell.angle_gamma   90.00
#
_symmetry.space_group_name_H-M   'P 1'
#
loop_
_entity.id
_entity.type
_entity.pdbx_description
1 polymer ?
#
loop_
_entity_poly.entity_id
_entity_poly.type
_entity_poly.pdbx_seq_one_letter_code
_entity_poly.pdbx_strand_id
1 'polypeptide(L)' 'MDKEVAQYINELLSDRERLLDERKDDGKDYELDFVLKQETEWELGIIYQAQKSMDYIIEEDS' A
#
# COMPACT_ATOMS: atom_id res chain seq x y z
N MET A 1 7.49 -8.73 -16.45
CA MET A 1 8.10 -7.68 -15.61
C MET A 1 9.35 -8.22 -14.96
N ASP A 2 10.39 -7.42 -14.93
CA ASP A 2 11.66 -7.80 -14.33
C ASP A 2 11.54 -7.90 -12.81
N LYS A 3 12.22 -8.90 -12.23
CA LYS A 3 12.21 -9.10 -10.78
C LYS A 3 12.67 -7.87 -10.01
N GLU A 4 13.72 -7.22 -10.50
CA GLU A 4 14.24 -6.02 -9.85
C GLU A 4 13.22 -4.88 -9.85
N VAL A 5 12.50 -4.72 -10.95
CA VAL A 5 11.45 -3.71 -11.05
C VAL A 5 10.32 -4.04 -10.10
N ALA A 6 9.92 -5.31 -10.03
CA ALA A 6 8.86 -5.73 -9.13
C ALA A 6 9.25 -5.51 -7.66
N GLN A 7 10.50 -5.78 -7.30
CA GLN A 7 11.00 -5.53 -5.95
C GLN A 7 10.98 -4.04 -5.60
N TYR A 8 11.39 -3.20 -6.55
CA TYR A 8 11.36 -1.75 -6.36
C TYR A 8 9.94 -1.24 -6.13
N ILE A 9 9.02 -1.69 -6.95
CA ILE A 9 7.61 -1.30 -6.82
C ILE A 9 7.07 -1.76 -5.47
N ASN A 10 7.41 -2.98 -5.06
CA ASN A 10 6.95 -3.52 -3.78
C ASN A 10 7.46 -2.71 -2.59
N GLU A 11 8.70 -2.24 -2.66
CA GLU A 11 9.25 -1.36 -1.63
C GLU A 11 8.52 -0.02 -1.56
N LEU A 12 8.21 0.56 -2.72
CA LEU A 12 7.43 1.80 -2.76
C LEU A 12 6.04 1.60 -2.17
N LEU A 13 5.41 0.48 -2.48
CA LEU A 13 4.10 0.15 -1.94
C LEU A 13 4.15 -0.02 -0.42
N SER A 14 5.18 -0.67 0.09
CA SER A 14 5.37 -0.85 1.53
C SER A 14 5.56 0.48 2.25
N ASP A 15 6.33 1.38 1.66
CA ASP A 15 6.54 2.72 2.22
C ASP A 15 5.23 3.50 2.26
N ARG A 16 4.46 3.43 1.18
CA ARG A 16 3.18 4.11 1.12
C ARG A 16 2.19 3.53 2.13
N GLU A 17 2.16 2.20 2.25
CA GLU A 17 1.33 1.53 3.24
C GLU A 17 1.64 2.02 4.65
N ARG A 18 2.91 2.15 4.99
CA ARG A 18 3.34 2.62 6.30
C ARG A 18 2.84 4.04 6.57
N LEU A 19 2.98 4.92 5.60
CA LEU A 19 2.50 6.29 5.72
C LEU A 19 0.99 6.36 5.93
N LEU A 20 0.24 5.53 5.21
CA LEU A 20 -1.21 5.48 5.35
C LEU A 20 -1.63 4.91 6.70
N ASP A 21 -0.92 3.90 7.19
CA ASP A 21 -1.19 3.33 8.50
C ASP A 21 -0.92 4.33 9.62
N GLU A 22 0.16 5.10 9.51
CA GLU A 22 0.46 6.16 10.47
C GLU A 22 -0.63 7.22 10.48
N ARG A 23 -1.12 7.59 9.30
CA ARG A 23 -2.20 8.55 9.16
C ARG A 23 -3.50 8.04 9.78
N LYS A 24 -3.74 6.74 9.68
CA LYS A 24 -4.91 6.10 10.25
C LYS A 24 -4.88 6.10 11.77
N ASP A 25 -3.69 5.92 12.36
CA ASP A 25 -3.51 5.92 13.81
C ASP A 25 -3.57 7.32 14.43
N ASP A 26 -3.34 8.34 13.62
CA ASP A 26 -3.30 9.73 14.06
C ASP A 26 -4.68 10.37 14.14
N GLY A 27 -5.73 9.56 14.19
CA GLY A 27 -7.12 9.98 14.09
C GLY A 27 -7.61 10.93 15.16
N LYS A 28 -7.07 12.13 15.19
CA LYS A 28 -7.49 13.16 16.14
C LYS A 28 -8.75 13.92 15.71
N ASP A 29 -9.13 13.83 14.43
CA ASP A 29 -10.26 14.56 13.87
C ASP A 29 -11.15 13.65 13.04
N TYR A 30 -11.88 12.78 13.74
CA TYR A 30 -12.74 11.78 13.10
C TYR A 30 -13.84 12.38 12.22
N GLU A 31 -14.30 13.58 12.54
CA GLU A 31 -15.44 14.16 11.83
C GLU A 31 -15.06 14.76 10.49
N LEU A 32 -13.88 15.38 10.40
CA LEU A 32 -13.37 15.96 9.16
C LEU A 32 -12.70 14.93 8.26
N ASP A 33 -12.28 13.80 8.85
CA ASP A 33 -11.44 12.82 8.16
C ASP A 33 -12.20 11.58 7.71
N PHE A 34 -13.53 11.57 7.76
CA PHE A 34 -14.30 10.41 7.34
C PHE A 34 -14.02 10.05 5.88
N VAL A 35 -14.01 11.06 5.01
CA VAL A 35 -13.72 10.86 3.58
C VAL A 35 -12.27 10.42 3.39
N LEU A 36 -11.33 11.07 4.09
CA LEU A 36 -9.93 10.69 4.05
C LEU A 36 -9.70 9.29 4.56
N LYS A 37 -10.42 8.89 5.60
CA LYS A 37 -10.33 7.53 6.13
C LYS A 37 -10.80 6.51 5.11
N GLN A 38 -11.91 6.78 4.43
CA GLN A 38 -12.42 5.88 3.39
C GLN A 38 -11.45 5.78 2.23
N GLU A 39 -10.90 6.91 1.79
CA GLU A 39 -9.91 6.92 0.72
C GLU A 39 -8.64 6.16 1.12
N THR A 40 -8.21 6.31 2.37
CA THR A 40 -7.04 5.61 2.88
C THR A 40 -7.26 4.11 2.88
N GLU A 41 -8.42 3.64 3.37
CA GLU A 41 -8.74 2.22 3.37
C GLU A 41 -8.84 1.66 1.95
N TRP A 42 -9.42 2.42 1.04
CA TRP A 42 -9.52 2.03 -0.37
C TRP A 42 -8.12 1.90 -0.99
N GLU A 43 -7.25 2.89 -0.74
CA GLU A 43 -5.88 2.85 -1.27
C GLU A 43 -5.10 1.70 -0.67
N LEU A 44 -5.25 1.42 0.62
CA LEU A 44 -4.59 0.27 1.26
C LEU A 44 -5.02 -1.04 0.61
N GLY A 45 -6.30 -1.18 0.27
CA GLY A 45 -6.78 -2.36 -0.45
C GLY A 45 -6.11 -2.54 -1.79
N ILE A 46 -5.94 -1.45 -2.55
CA ILE A 46 -5.23 -1.49 -3.83
C ILE A 46 -3.76 -1.85 -3.62
N ILE A 47 -3.13 -1.28 -2.59
CA ILE A 47 -1.73 -1.56 -2.27
C ILE A 47 -1.54 -3.05 -1.98
N TYR A 48 -2.42 -3.65 -1.17
CA TYR A 48 -2.32 -5.07 -0.85
C TYR A 48 -2.45 -5.94 -2.10
N GLN A 49 -3.36 -5.62 -3.00
CA GLN A 49 -3.50 -6.36 -4.25
C GLN A 49 -2.27 -6.19 -5.13
N ALA A 50 -1.74 -4.99 -5.21
CA ALA A 50 -0.52 -4.73 -6.00
C ALA A 50 0.68 -5.47 -5.41
N GLN A 51 0.80 -5.50 -4.08
CA GLN A 51 1.87 -6.25 -3.42
C GLN A 51 1.79 -7.74 -3.73
N LYS A 52 0.59 -8.30 -3.72
CA LYS A 52 0.39 -9.70 -4.10
C LYS A 52 0.86 -9.97 -5.52
N SER A 53 0.52 -9.07 -6.44
CA SER A 53 0.94 -9.21 -7.84
C SER A 53 2.45 -9.13 -7.98
N MET A 54 3.09 -8.22 -7.25
CA MET A 54 4.54 -8.09 -7.29
C MET A 54 5.23 -9.30 -6.68
N ASP A 55 4.71 -9.82 -5.57
CA ASP A 55 5.24 -11.04 -4.96
C ASP A 55 5.17 -12.23 -5.90
N TYR A 56 4.07 -12.36 -6.65
CA TYR A 56 3.92 -13.42 -7.63
C TYR A 56 4.99 -13.33 -8.72
N ILE A 57 5.24 -12.12 -9.22
CA ILE A 57 6.26 -11.90 -10.24
C ILE A 57 7.64 -12.22 -9.70
N ILE A 58 7.93 -11.82 -8.46
CA ILE A 58 9.21 -12.09 -7.82
C ILE A 58 9.42 -13.59 -7.65
N GLU A 59 8.39 -14.30 -7.22
CA GLU A 59 8.46 -15.76 -7.04
C GLU A 59 8.67 -16.50 -8.36
N GLU A 60 7.99 -16.06 -9.41
CA GLU A 60 8.12 -16.71 -10.72
C GLU A 60 9.50 -16.53 -11.34
N ASP A 61 10.15 -15.40 -11.04
CA ASP A 61 11.45 -15.08 -11.60
C ASP A 61 12.62 -15.70 -10.82
N SER A 62 12.31 -16.31 -9.70
CA SER A 62 13.34 -17.01 -8.90
C SER A 62 13.34 -18.52 -9.21
#